data_81c42628e5a9968afe9a9cc331afd360
#
_entry.id   81c42628e5a9968afe9a9cc331afd360
#
_cell.length_a   1.000
_cell.length_b   1.000
_cell.length_c   1.000
_cell.angle_alpha   90.00
_cell.angle_beta   90.00
_cell.angle_gamma   90.00
#
_symmetry.space_group_name_H-M   'P 1'
#
loop_
_entity.id
_entity.type
_entity.pdbx_description
1 polymer ?
#
loop_
_entity_poly.entity_id
_entity_poly.type
_entity_poly.pdbx_seq_one_letter_code
_entity_poly.pdbx_strand_id
1 'polypeptide(L)'
;MLCINGRIRLRRVRWHCPQEGSETPLDLLVDATEATISEGVREMACRVNQDTSSFIKTAANLHRTAHINVSKETLRELIEGEGKAVLRAMQRAELSPDWSAACCGAWAARSNCRELRSGWP
;
A
#
# COMPACT_ATOMS: atom_id res chain seq x y z
N MET A 1 2.15 -12.77 -12.20
CA MET A 1 1.87 -11.56 -11.41
C MET A 1 0.51 -11.67 -10.75
N LEU A 2 0.36 -11.28 -9.51
CA LEU A 2 -0.90 -11.16 -8.80
C LEU A 2 -1.43 -9.73 -8.98
N CYS A 3 -2.64 -9.59 -9.50
CA CYS A 3 -3.33 -8.31 -9.68
C CYS A 3 -4.74 -8.37 -9.06
N ILE A 4 -5.45 -7.23 -9.02
CA ILE A 4 -6.79 -7.13 -8.41
C ILE A 4 -7.78 -8.13 -9.03
N ASN A 5 -7.62 -8.45 -10.31
CA ASN A 5 -8.48 -9.40 -11.02
C ASN A 5 -7.99 -10.86 -10.92
N GLY A 6 -7.06 -11.14 -10.01
CA GLY A 6 -6.50 -12.48 -9.79
C GLY A 6 -5.08 -12.65 -10.34
N ARG A 7 -4.65 -13.91 -10.46
CA ARG A 7 -3.28 -14.23 -10.91
C ARG A 7 -3.22 -14.34 -12.43
N ILE A 8 -2.42 -13.48 -13.04
CA ILE A 8 -2.17 -13.49 -14.49
C ILE A 8 -0.75 -14.00 -14.80
N ARG A 9 -0.61 -14.65 -15.96
CA ARG A 9 0.67 -15.09 -16.49
C ARG A 9 1.12 -14.10 -17.56
N LEU A 10 2.19 -13.34 -17.27
CA LEU A 10 2.78 -12.41 -18.22
C LEU A 10 3.92 -13.10 -18.97
N ARG A 11 3.92 -12.99 -20.30
CA ARG A 11 5.10 -13.28 -21.13
C ARG A 11 5.84 -11.96 -21.32
N ARG A 12 7.10 -11.90 -20.85
CA ARG A 12 7.94 -10.71 -20.95
C ARG A 12 9.00 -10.93 -22.02
N VAL A 13 9.15 -9.97 -22.91
CA VAL A 13 10.28 -9.91 -23.84
C VAL A 13 11.26 -8.92 -23.25
N ARG A 14 12.47 -9.39 -22.98
CA ARG A 14 13.58 -8.57 -22.49
C ARG A 14 14.38 -8.11 -23.69
N TRP A 15 14.50 -6.81 -23.85
CA TRP A 15 15.37 -6.20 -24.82
C TRP A 15 16.75 -5.98 -24.18
N HIS A 16 17.80 -6.34 -24.88
CA HIS A 16 19.16 -6.15 -24.38
C HIS A 16 19.92 -5.27 -25.38
N CYS A 17 20.38 -4.11 -24.92
CA CYS A 17 21.32 -3.25 -25.62
C CYS A 17 22.67 -3.34 -24.92
N PRO A 18 23.77 -3.67 -25.62
CA PRO A 18 25.11 -3.76 -25.02
C PRO A 18 25.57 -2.43 -24.37
N GLN A 19 25.03 -1.30 -24.80
CA GLN A 19 25.43 0.04 -24.34
C GLN A 19 24.48 0.59 -23.25
N GLU A 20 23.19 0.26 -23.30
CA GLU A 20 22.16 0.81 -22.42
C GLU A 20 21.63 -0.20 -21.40
N GLY A 21 22.05 -1.47 -21.48
CA GLY A 21 21.59 -2.52 -20.58
C GLY A 21 20.35 -3.27 -21.05
N SER A 22 19.60 -3.82 -20.11
CA SER A 22 18.42 -4.64 -20.41
C SER A 22 17.17 -3.94 -19.96
N GLU A 23 16.17 -3.86 -20.82
CA GLU A 23 14.89 -3.23 -20.54
C GLU A 23 13.71 -4.15 -20.88
N THR A 24 12.64 -4.03 -20.14
CA THR A 24 11.39 -4.76 -20.39
C THR A 24 10.25 -3.74 -20.49
N PRO A 25 9.98 -3.18 -21.69
CA PRO A 25 8.99 -2.10 -21.85
C PRO A 25 7.59 -2.45 -21.36
N LEU A 26 7.23 -3.74 -21.36
CA LEU A 26 5.95 -4.20 -20.86
C LEU A 26 5.77 -3.93 -19.36
N ASP A 27 6.83 -3.93 -18.57
CA ASP A 27 6.76 -3.75 -17.12
C ASP A 27 6.29 -2.35 -16.76
N LEU A 28 6.63 -1.33 -17.55
CA LEU A 28 6.12 0.04 -17.39
C LEU A 28 4.63 0.17 -17.69
N LEU A 29 4.13 -0.59 -18.69
CA LEU A 29 2.73 -0.55 -19.09
C LEU A 29 1.81 -1.32 -18.14
N VAL A 30 2.34 -2.35 -17.48
CA VAL A 30 1.53 -3.28 -16.67
C VAL A 30 1.76 -3.10 -15.17
N ASP A 31 2.46 -2.03 -14.77
CA ASP A 31 2.74 -1.75 -13.35
C ASP A 31 3.43 -2.93 -12.66
N ALA A 32 4.43 -3.50 -13.33
CA ALA A 32 5.08 -4.73 -12.92
C ALA A 32 6.61 -4.65 -12.87
N THR A 33 7.16 -3.46 -12.64
CA THR A 33 8.59 -3.15 -12.75
C THR A 33 9.48 -4.06 -11.90
N GLU A 34 9.03 -4.46 -10.72
CA GLU A 34 9.85 -5.31 -9.83
C GLU A 34 9.06 -6.46 -9.20
N ALA A 35 7.76 -6.57 -9.46
CA ALA A 35 6.94 -7.31 -8.55
C ALA A 35 6.15 -8.46 -9.18
N THR A 36 6.05 -9.50 -8.42
CA THR A 36 5.04 -10.55 -8.58
C THR A 36 3.64 -10.09 -8.16
N ILE A 37 3.52 -8.91 -7.54
CA ILE A 37 2.29 -8.32 -6.99
C ILE A 37 2.14 -6.92 -7.57
N SER A 38 0.97 -6.60 -8.15
CA SER A 38 0.69 -5.28 -8.72
C SER A 38 0.52 -4.21 -7.65
N GLU A 39 0.72 -2.95 -8.02
CA GLU A 39 0.53 -1.79 -7.14
C GLU A 39 -0.89 -1.73 -6.57
N GLY A 40 -1.90 -1.97 -7.39
CA GLY A 40 -3.29 -2.00 -6.91
C GLY A 40 -3.56 -3.04 -5.83
N VAL A 41 -2.90 -4.21 -5.86
CA VAL A 41 -2.99 -5.19 -4.76
C VAL A 41 -2.25 -4.69 -3.52
N ARG A 42 -1.11 -3.99 -3.69
CA ARG A 42 -0.35 -3.40 -2.58
C ARG A 42 -1.19 -2.33 -1.87
N GLU A 43 -1.76 -1.41 -2.64
CA GLU A 43 -2.63 -0.36 -2.11
C GLU A 43 -3.83 -0.96 -1.36
N MET A 44 -4.53 -1.91 -1.96
CA MET A 44 -5.67 -2.59 -1.33
C MET A 44 -5.24 -3.29 -0.03
N ALA A 45 -4.10 -3.98 -0.02
CA ALA A 45 -3.58 -4.65 1.16
C ALA A 45 -3.28 -3.67 2.30
N CYS A 46 -2.65 -2.53 1.99
CA CYS A 46 -2.37 -1.49 2.97
C CYS A 46 -3.66 -0.90 3.55
N ARG A 47 -4.64 -0.56 2.71
CA ARG A 47 -5.94 -0.02 3.16
C ARG A 47 -6.69 -0.99 4.06
N VAL A 48 -6.85 -2.25 3.63
CA VAL A 48 -7.56 -3.27 4.43
C VAL A 48 -6.84 -3.56 5.74
N ASN A 49 -5.49 -3.48 5.77
CA ASN A 49 -4.74 -3.70 7.00
C ASN A 49 -4.92 -2.56 8.02
N GLN A 50 -5.10 -1.33 7.57
CA GLN A 50 -5.38 -0.20 8.48
C GLN A 50 -6.66 -0.44 9.29
N ASP A 51 -7.69 -0.98 8.67
CA ASP A 51 -8.96 -1.23 9.33
C ASP A 51 -8.92 -2.46 10.26
N THR A 52 -8.11 -3.47 9.93
CA THR A 52 -8.12 -4.75 10.65
C THR A 52 -7.06 -4.87 11.74
N SER A 53 -5.97 -4.12 11.64
CA SER A 53 -4.79 -4.17 12.53
C SER A 53 -4.20 -5.58 12.73
N SER A 54 -4.47 -6.51 11.80
CA SER A 54 -4.04 -7.91 11.89
C SER A 54 -3.83 -8.52 10.51
N PHE A 55 -2.61 -8.95 10.21
CA PHE A 55 -2.27 -9.56 8.92
C PHE A 55 -3.09 -10.81 8.59
N ILE A 56 -3.47 -11.62 9.60
CA ILE A 56 -4.32 -12.81 9.41
C ILE A 56 -5.72 -12.39 8.96
N LYS A 57 -6.32 -11.41 9.64
CA LYS A 57 -7.64 -10.88 9.30
C LYS A 57 -7.62 -10.18 7.95
N THR A 58 -6.57 -9.41 7.67
CA THR A 58 -6.36 -8.75 6.37
C THR A 58 -6.30 -9.77 5.24
N ALA A 59 -5.51 -10.85 5.39
CA ALA A 59 -5.42 -11.90 4.38
C ALA A 59 -6.79 -12.59 4.15
N ALA A 60 -7.53 -12.88 5.23
CA ALA A 60 -8.87 -13.46 5.15
C ALA A 60 -9.86 -12.51 4.46
N ASN A 61 -9.80 -11.21 4.75
CA ASN A 61 -10.66 -10.22 4.12
C ASN A 61 -10.34 -10.06 2.62
N LEU A 62 -9.05 -9.98 2.24
CA LEU A 62 -8.63 -9.93 0.84
C LEU A 62 -9.09 -11.16 0.06
N HIS A 63 -9.01 -12.34 0.67
CA HIS A 63 -9.54 -13.55 0.05
C HIS A 63 -11.06 -13.50 -0.12
N ARG A 64 -11.79 -13.08 0.91
CA ARG A 64 -13.25 -13.05 0.90
C ARG A 64 -13.84 -12.02 -0.05
N THR A 65 -13.24 -10.82 -0.11
CA THR A 65 -13.79 -9.69 -0.88
C THR A 65 -13.26 -9.61 -2.31
N ALA A 66 -12.00 -9.97 -2.52
CA ALA A 66 -11.32 -9.81 -3.81
C ALA A 66 -10.75 -11.11 -4.39
N HIS A 67 -10.99 -12.26 -3.74
CA HIS A 67 -10.42 -13.57 -4.11
C HIS A 67 -8.88 -13.56 -4.24
N ILE A 68 -8.22 -12.64 -3.54
CA ILE A 68 -6.77 -12.49 -3.54
C ILE A 68 -6.18 -13.42 -2.47
N ASN A 69 -5.44 -14.44 -2.91
CA ASN A 69 -4.75 -15.37 -2.01
C ASN A 69 -3.31 -14.87 -1.75
N VAL A 70 -3.08 -14.34 -0.58
CA VAL A 70 -1.77 -13.90 -0.10
C VAL A 70 -1.53 -14.48 1.30
N SER A 71 -0.32 -15.01 1.55
CA SER A 71 0.03 -15.48 2.90
C SER A 71 0.19 -14.29 3.86
N LYS A 72 0.02 -14.54 5.15
CA LYS A 72 0.20 -13.50 6.17
C LYS A 72 1.64 -12.98 6.19
N GLU A 73 2.62 -13.84 5.89
CA GLU A 73 4.03 -13.49 5.82
C GLU A 73 4.31 -12.55 4.66
N THR A 74 3.87 -12.91 3.46
CA THR A 74 3.99 -12.07 2.26
C THR A 74 3.27 -10.72 2.47
N LEU A 75 2.08 -10.75 3.08
CA LEU A 75 1.33 -9.54 3.38
C LEU A 75 2.07 -8.63 4.35
N ARG A 76 2.69 -9.21 5.40
CA ARG A 76 3.49 -8.45 6.35
C ARG A 76 4.69 -7.80 5.68
N GLU A 77 5.46 -8.57 4.92
CA GLU A 77 6.63 -8.05 4.20
C GLU A 77 6.26 -6.91 3.24
N LEU A 78 5.14 -7.06 2.53
CA LEU A 78 4.63 -6.05 1.63
C LEU A 78 4.28 -4.77 2.38
N ILE A 79 3.45 -4.83 3.42
CA ILE A 79 2.99 -3.65 4.16
C ILE A 79 4.13 -2.98 4.92
N GLU A 80 5.04 -3.75 5.53
CA GLU A 80 6.24 -3.20 6.17
C GLU A 80 7.17 -2.55 5.14
N GLY A 81 7.27 -3.11 3.93
CA GLY A 81 8.03 -2.53 2.82
C GLY A 81 7.49 -1.18 2.39
N GLU A 82 6.18 -1.09 2.17
CA GLU A 82 5.49 0.17 1.82
C GLU A 82 5.63 1.22 2.94
N GLY A 83 5.45 0.82 4.19
CA GLY A 83 5.66 1.72 5.33
C GLY A 83 7.08 2.28 5.41
N LYS A 84 8.10 1.46 5.14
CA LYS A 84 9.49 1.92 5.06
C LYS A 84 9.73 2.85 3.89
N ALA A 85 9.08 2.62 2.74
CA ALA A 85 9.18 3.49 1.57
C ALA A 85 8.59 4.88 1.88
N VAL A 86 7.42 4.94 2.49
CA VAL A 86 6.78 6.19 2.92
C VAL A 86 7.68 6.95 3.92
N LEU A 87 8.21 6.28 4.93
CA LEU A 87 9.12 6.91 5.91
C LEU A 87 10.36 7.50 5.24
N ARG A 88 10.95 6.80 4.28
CA ARG A 88 12.11 7.32 3.52
C ARG A 88 11.74 8.54 2.68
N ALA A 89 10.57 8.54 2.04
CA ALA A 89 10.10 9.67 1.25
C ALA A 89 9.82 10.89 2.15
N MET A 90 9.25 10.69 3.35
CA MET A 90 9.08 11.75 4.34
C MET A 90 10.42 12.32 4.82
N GLN A 91 11.42 11.46 5.11
CA GLN A 91 12.75 11.89 5.52
C GLN A 91 13.47 12.70 4.43
N ARG A 92 13.19 12.44 3.16
CA ARG A 92 13.72 13.19 2.01
C ARG A 92 12.90 14.43 1.68
N ALA A 93 11.87 14.73 2.46
CA ALA A 93 10.90 15.81 2.21
C ALA A 93 10.20 15.73 0.83
N GLU A 94 10.13 14.54 0.23
CA GLU A 94 9.38 14.25 -0.99
C GLU A 94 7.87 14.15 -0.70
N LEU A 95 7.52 13.81 0.54
CA LEU A 95 6.15 13.76 1.04
C LEU A 95 6.05 14.64 2.28
N SER A 96 5.06 15.50 2.28
CA SER A 96 4.65 16.25 3.47
C SER A 96 3.29 15.72 3.94
N PRO A 97 3.07 15.52 5.25
CA PRO A 97 1.75 15.16 5.75
C PRO A 97 0.76 16.30 5.50
N ASP A 98 -0.47 15.96 5.15
CA ASP A 98 -1.56 16.94 4.94
C ASP A 98 -1.96 17.68 6.23
N TRP A 99 -1.40 17.25 7.35
CA TRP A 99 -1.64 17.83 8.67
C TRP A 99 -0.30 18.26 9.31
N SER A 100 -0.34 19.31 10.09
CA SER A 100 0.79 19.76 10.92
C SER A 100 0.42 19.67 12.39
N ALA A 101 1.43 19.57 13.27
CA ALA A 101 1.22 19.61 14.73
C ALA A 101 0.49 20.88 15.18
N ALA A 102 0.68 22.00 14.46
CA ALA A 102 -0.05 23.25 14.69
C ALA A 102 -1.56 23.11 14.40
N CYS A 103 -1.93 22.35 13.36
CA CYS A 103 -3.35 22.05 13.06
C CYS A 103 -3.98 21.18 14.15
N CYS A 104 -3.24 20.18 14.65
CA CYS A 104 -3.72 19.34 15.75
C CYS A 104 -3.91 20.14 17.04
N GLY A 105 -2.99 21.05 17.37
CA GLY A 105 -3.12 21.95 18.53
C GLY A 105 -4.31 22.87 18.43
N ALA A 106 -4.56 23.46 17.26
CA ALA A 106 -5.71 24.32 17.00
C ALA A 106 -7.04 23.56 17.03
N TRP A 107 -7.04 22.27 16.64
CA TRP A 107 -8.23 21.41 16.71
C TRP A 107 -8.51 20.98 18.14
N ALA A 108 -7.50 20.57 18.88
CA ALA A 108 -7.61 20.20 20.31
C ALA A 108 -8.05 21.39 21.20
N ALA A 109 -7.65 22.62 20.84
CA ALA A 109 -8.09 23.81 21.56
C ALA A 109 -9.55 24.21 21.23
N ARG A 110 -10.07 23.83 20.05
CA ARG A 110 -11.45 24.11 19.65
C ARG A 110 -12.43 23.00 20.00
N SER A 111 -11.99 21.76 20.02
CA SER A 111 -12.79 20.63 20.50
C SER A 111 -12.62 20.49 22.00
N ASN A 112 -13.57 21.06 22.75
CA ASN A 112 -13.72 20.71 24.15
C ASN A 112 -14.09 19.22 24.17
N CYS A 113 -13.09 18.34 24.38
CA CYS A 113 -13.22 16.88 24.33
C CYS A 113 -14.30 16.29 25.25
N ARG A 114 -14.96 17.11 26.04
CA ARG A 114 -16.11 16.70 26.89
C ARG A 114 -17.43 16.62 26.12
N GLU A 115 -17.63 17.40 25.07
CA GLU A 115 -18.93 17.39 24.34
C GLU A 115 -19.09 16.22 23.37
N LEU A 116 -17.99 15.60 22.90
CA LEU A 116 -18.08 14.46 21.99
C LEU A 116 -18.40 13.12 22.66
N ARG A 117 -18.37 13.06 24.00
CA ARG A 117 -18.74 11.82 24.74
C ARG A 117 -20.23 11.69 25.04
N SER A 118 -21.02 12.72 24.87
CA SER A 118 -22.44 12.72 25.22
C SER A 118 -23.40 12.59 24.04
N GLY A 119 -22.90 12.39 22.83
CA GLY A 119 -23.72 12.43 21.62
C GLY A 119 -23.85 11.13 20.82
N TRP A 120 -23.49 9.98 21.38
CA TRP A 120 -23.79 8.68 20.75
C TRP A 120 -24.91 7.98 21.54
N PRO A 121 -26.03 7.62 20.87
CA PRO A 121 -27.12 6.83 21.49
C PRO A 121 -26.63 5.40 21.78
#